data_1c04e611d9eade625f93fd3980ed8482
#
_entry.id   1c04e611d9eade625f93fd3980ed8482
#
_cell.length_a   1.000
_cell.length_b   1.000
_cell.length_c   1.000
_cell.angle_alpha   90.00
_cell.angle_beta   90.00
_cell.angle_gamma   90.00
#
_symmetry.space_group_name_H-M   'P 1'
#
loop_
_entity.id
_entity.type
_entity.pdbx_description
1 polymer ?
#
loop_
_entity_poly.entity_id
_entity_poly.type
_entity_poly.pdbx_seq_one_letter_code
_entity_poly.pdbx_strand_id
1 'polypeptide(L)'
;MKELIEKAFLDFDSGVRPDGYREPKYWYVLNKNGVRYPAKAIWAMATKDRPGNFNTKNARVGLSEFEYSLIDTRAVSDNNFDLAVSISRSDSSEERRKRLKVAPKKPRVVYTLSSSFNRNPDVVAEVLELADGVCGKCGSYAPFVKKSNGEPYLEVHHKVQLSNGGDDTVENAIALCPNCHREWHYG
;
A
#
# COMPACT_ATOMS: atom_id res chain seq x y z
N MET A 1 14.36 -4.99 25.51
CA MET A 1 13.89 -5.75 24.32
C MET A 1 13.90 -4.87 23.07
N LYS A 2 13.36 -3.64 23.11
CA LYS A 2 13.34 -2.74 21.92
C LYS A 2 14.74 -2.52 21.33
N GLU A 3 15.76 -2.30 22.15
CA GLU A 3 17.17 -2.18 21.72
C GLU A 3 17.70 -3.46 21.05
N LEU A 4 17.29 -4.62 21.53
CA LEU A 4 17.67 -5.89 20.92
C LEU A 4 17.02 -6.09 19.54
N ILE A 5 15.80 -5.61 19.34
CA ILE A 5 15.13 -5.63 18.04
C ILE A 5 15.81 -4.65 17.07
N GLU A 6 16.16 -3.45 17.51
CA GLU A 6 16.92 -2.48 16.70
C GLU A 6 18.28 -3.05 16.29
N LYS A 7 18.99 -3.70 17.22
CA LYS A 7 20.23 -4.38 16.91
C LYS A 7 20.04 -5.51 15.91
N ALA A 8 18.96 -6.29 16.03
CA ALA A 8 18.65 -7.37 15.10
C ALA A 8 18.44 -6.87 13.65
N PHE A 9 17.89 -5.68 13.44
CA PHE A 9 17.82 -5.06 12.12
C PHE A 9 19.23 -4.79 11.55
N LEU A 10 20.11 -4.17 12.34
CA LEU A 10 21.46 -3.84 11.92
C LEU A 10 22.29 -5.11 11.62
N ASP A 11 22.18 -6.12 12.48
CA ASP A 11 22.85 -7.40 12.29
C ASP A 11 22.34 -8.09 11.01
N PHE A 12 21.03 -8.02 10.74
CA PHE A 12 20.43 -8.58 9.51
C PHE A 12 20.92 -7.87 8.25
N ASP A 13 21.07 -6.55 8.27
CA ASP A 13 21.63 -5.73 7.18
C ASP A 13 23.09 -6.06 6.91
N SER A 14 23.85 -6.37 7.97
CA SER A 14 25.26 -6.82 7.84
C SER A 14 25.41 -8.26 7.35
N GLY A 15 24.31 -8.95 7.04
CA GLY A 15 24.30 -10.32 6.51
C GLY A 15 24.14 -11.42 7.58
N VAL A 16 24.03 -11.08 8.87
CA VAL A 16 23.80 -12.07 9.93
C VAL A 16 22.41 -12.67 9.80
N ARG A 17 22.31 -13.98 9.98
CA ARG A 17 21.04 -14.73 9.93
C ARG A 17 20.93 -15.64 11.15
N PRO A 18 19.72 -15.84 11.69
CA PRO A 18 19.54 -16.80 12.79
C PRO A 18 19.70 -18.23 12.27
N ASP A 19 20.17 -19.12 13.13
CA ASP A 19 20.32 -20.55 12.79
C ASP A 19 18.96 -21.14 12.38
N GLY A 20 18.92 -21.84 11.24
CA GLY A 20 17.69 -22.38 10.66
C GLY A 20 16.81 -21.33 9.95
N TYR A 21 17.38 -20.18 9.57
CA TYR A 21 16.69 -19.17 8.80
C TYR A 21 16.10 -19.72 7.50
N ARG A 22 14.86 -19.29 7.21
CA ARG A 22 14.20 -19.50 5.93
C ARG A 22 13.49 -18.21 5.54
N GLU A 23 13.50 -17.89 4.25
CA GLU A 23 12.73 -16.75 3.73
C GLU A 23 11.26 -16.86 4.14
N PRO A 24 10.67 -15.76 4.64
CA PRO A 24 9.27 -15.76 5.03
C PRO A 24 8.36 -15.81 3.80
N LYS A 25 7.26 -16.56 3.90
CA LYS A 25 6.26 -16.56 2.84
C LYS A 25 5.44 -15.26 2.82
N TYR A 26 5.12 -14.69 4.01
CA TYR A 26 4.09 -13.65 4.09
C TYR A 26 4.35 -12.54 5.12
N TRP A 27 5.09 -12.80 6.21
CA TRP A 27 5.14 -11.89 7.34
C TRP A 27 6.48 -11.17 7.47
N TYR A 28 6.39 -9.85 7.41
CA TYR A 28 7.53 -8.95 7.59
C TYR A 28 7.25 -7.95 8.72
N VAL A 29 8.31 -7.39 9.29
CA VAL A 29 8.29 -6.26 10.24
C VAL A 29 8.99 -5.07 9.61
N LEU A 30 8.51 -3.86 9.87
CA LEU A 30 9.15 -2.63 9.45
C LEU A 30 10.05 -2.10 10.56
N ASN A 31 11.25 -1.64 10.19
CA ASN A 31 12.03 -0.76 11.07
C ASN A 31 11.46 0.68 11.03
N LYS A 32 12.02 1.58 11.85
CA LYS A 32 11.62 3.00 11.91
C LYS A 32 11.79 3.78 10.60
N ASN A 33 12.60 3.29 9.68
CA ASN A 33 12.83 3.89 8.36
C ASN A 33 11.91 3.27 7.28
N GLY A 34 10.97 2.41 7.65
CA GLY A 34 10.05 1.73 6.73
C GLY A 34 10.67 0.56 5.95
N VAL A 35 11.91 0.17 6.24
CA VAL A 35 12.54 -0.99 5.61
C VAL A 35 11.95 -2.28 6.20
N ARG A 36 11.62 -3.23 5.33
CA ARG A 36 10.99 -4.49 5.73
C ARG A 36 12.01 -5.60 5.99
N TYR A 37 11.76 -6.36 7.04
CA TYR A 37 12.58 -7.51 7.43
C TYR A 37 11.70 -8.72 7.75
N PRO A 38 12.21 -9.96 7.59
CA PRO A 38 11.50 -11.16 7.97
C PRO A 38 11.14 -11.16 9.46
N ALA A 39 9.86 -11.01 9.80
CA ALA A 39 9.40 -10.84 11.18
C ALA A 39 9.91 -11.95 12.13
N LYS A 40 9.89 -13.21 11.64
CA LYS A 40 10.34 -14.35 12.44
C LYS A 40 11.85 -14.37 12.66
N ALA A 41 12.64 -13.90 11.68
CA ALA A 41 14.09 -13.81 11.80
C ALA A 41 14.50 -12.72 12.80
N ILE A 42 13.92 -11.51 12.66
CA ILE A 42 14.21 -10.41 13.58
C ILE A 42 13.86 -10.77 15.03
N TRP A 43 12.71 -11.41 15.24
CA TRP A 43 12.33 -11.87 16.57
C TRP A 43 13.30 -12.90 17.13
N ALA A 44 13.71 -13.89 16.32
CA ALA A 44 14.70 -14.91 16.69
C ALA A 44 16.02 -14.28 17.10
N MET A 45 16.53 -13.33 16.32
CA MET A 45 17.79 -12.64 16.61
C MET A 45 17.69 -11.79 17.89
N ALA A 46 16.59 -11.06 18.07
CA ALA A 46 16.37 -10.22 19.25
C ALA A 46 16.24 -11.05 20.54
N THR A 47 15.60 -12.20 20.47
CA THR A 47 15.38 -13.10 21.62
C THR A 47 16.51 -14.11 21.83
N LYS A 48 17.47 -14.19 20.89
CA LYS A 48 18.52 -15.22 20.84
C LYS A 48 17.95 -16.65 20.81
N ASP A 49 16.77 -16.81 20.22
CA ASP A 49 16.10 -18.10 20.09
C ASP A 49 16.13 -18.58 18.63
N ARG A 50 15.99 -19.90 18.42
CA ARG A 50 15.94 -20.47 17.07
C ARG A 50 14.58 -20.28 16.44
N PRO A 51 14.48 -19.91 15.14
CA PRO A 51 13.18 -19.80 14.46
C PRO A 51 12.32 -21.07 14.52
N GLY A 52 12.93 -22.24 14.73
CA GLY A 52 12.21 -23.51 14.92
C GLY A 52 11.42 -23.62 16.22
N ASN A 53 11.83 -22.91 17.27
CA ASN A 53 11.27 -23.04 18.63
C ASN A 53 9.94 -22.31 18.81
N PHE A 54 9.56 -21.41 17.89
CA PHE A 54 8.32 -20.64 17.96
C PHE A 54 7.68 -20.49 16.58
N ASN A 55 6.38 -20.21 16.56
CA ASN A 55 5.65 -19.97 15.32
C ASN A 55 5.67 -18.48 14.93
N THR A 56 5.27 -18.18 13.70
CA THR A 56 5.20 -16.79 13.18
C THR A 56 4.23 -15.92 14.00
N LYS A 57 3.16 -16.50 14.59
CA LYS A 57 2.22 -15.78 15.45
C LYS A 57 2.91 -15.22 16.70
N ASN A 58 3.75 -16.03 17.35
CA ASN A 58 4.52 -15.58 18.53
C ASN A 58 5.45 -14.41 18.19
N ALA A 59 6.20 -14.51 17.07
CA ALA A 59 7.06 -13.42 16.62
C ALA A 59 6.27 -12.12 16.35
N ARG A 60 5.10 -12.25 15.72
CA ARG A 60 4.22 -11.10 15.44
C ARG A 60 3.68 -10.44 16.70
N VAL A 61 3.18 -11.23 17.63
CA VAL A 61 2.69 -10.72 18.92
C VAL A 61 3.82 -10.00 19.66
N GLY A 62 4.98 -10.65 19.80
CA GLY A 62 6.13 -10.05 20.47
C GLY A 62 6.58 -8.74 19.82
N LEU A 63 6.70 -8.68 18.49
CA LEU A 63 7.07 -7.44 17.80
C LEU A 63 6.01 -6.34 17.95
N SER A 64 4.72 -6.70 17.93
CA SER A 64 3.62 -5.74 18.14
C SER A 64 3.60 -5.14 19.54
N GLU A 65 3.97 -5.89 20.59
CA GLU A 65 4.09 -5.39 21.97
C GLU A 65 5.12 -4.27 22.11
N PHE A 66 6.10 -4.22 21.20
CA PHE A 66 7.09 -3.16 21.11
C PHE A 66 6.78 -2.12 20.04
N GLU A 67 5.53 -2.06 19.56
CA GLU A 67 5.00 -1.05 18.62
C GLU A 67 5.60 -1.12 17.20
N TYR A 68 6.18 -2.26 16.79
CA TYR A 68 6.64 -2.42 15.42
C TYR A 68 5.49 -2.78 14.48
N SER A 69 5.45 -2.08 13.34
CA SER A 69 4.47 -2.35 12.27
C SER A 69 4.78 -3.66 11.55
N LEU A 70 3.75 -4.46 11.34
CA LEU A 70 3.85 -5.76 10.66
C LEU A 70 3.15 -5.73 9.31
N ILE A 71 3.76 -6.35 8.31
CA ILE A 71 3.20 -6.50 6.96
C ILE A 71 2.83 -7.95 6.71
N ASP A 72 1.61 -8.17 6.26
CA ASP A 72 1.15 -9.45 5.68
C ASP A 72 1.12 -9.32 4.16
N THR A 73 2.07 -9.94 3.45
CA THR A 73 2.14 -9.87 1.98
C THR A 73 1.05 -10.68 1.27
N ARG A 74 0.18 -11.39 2.02
CA ARG A 74 -1.07 -11.95 1.48
C ARG A 74 -2.19 -10.92 1.44
N ALA A 75 -1.90 -9.68 1.81
CA ALA A 75 -2.88 -8.61 1.65
C ALA A 75 -3.42 -8.66 0.23
N VAL A 76 -4.72 -8.83 0.15
CA VAL A 76 -5.50 -9.04 -1.05
C VAL A 76 -5.06 -7.99 -2.07
N SER A 77 -4.45 -8.41 -3.17
CA SER A 77 -4.35 -7.54 -4.33
C SER A 77 -5.78 -7.15 -4.73
N ASP A 78 -5.98 -5.97 -5.26
CA ASP A 78 -7.30 -5.51 -5.70
C ASP A 78 -8.01 -6.58 -6.55
N ASN A 79 -7.27 -7.30 -7.39
CA ASN A 79 -7.77 -8.43 -8.20
C ASN A 79 -8.42 -9.56 -7.38
N ASN A 80 -7.89 -9.89 -6.19
CA ASN A 80 -8.48 -10.91 -5.32
C ASN A 80 -9.73 -10.40 -4.59
N PHE A 81 -9.81 -9.10 -4.31
CA PHE A 81 -10.97 -8.49 -3.70
C PHE A 81 -12.15 -8.44 -4.68
N ASP A 82 -11.92 -8.03 -5.91
CA ASP A 82 -12.94 -8.00 -6.96
C ASP A 82 -13.48 -9.38 -7.27
N LEU A 83 -12.62 -10.40 -7.32
CA LEU A 83 -13.04 -11.79 -7.44
C LEU A 83 -13.91 -12.22 -6.26
N ALA A 84 -13.52 -11.89 -5.02
CA ALA A 84 -14.30 -12.19 -3.82
C ALA A 84 -15.65 -11.48 -3.82
N VAL A 85 -15.70 -10.23 -4.30
CA VAL A 85 -16.95 -9.48 -4.51
C VAL A 85 -17.83 -10.15 -5.57
N SER A 86 -17.25 -10.57 -6.68
CA SER A 86 -17.97 -11.27 -7.76
C SER A 86 -18.58 -12.58 -7.26
N ILE A 87 -17.82 -13.40 -6.55
CA ILE A 87 -18.31 -14.63 -5.91
C ILE A 87 -19.45 -14.31 -4.93
N SER A 88 -19.26 -13.29 -4.07
CA SER A 88 -20.30 -12.88 -3.13
C SER A 88 -21.58 -12.37 -3.82
N ARG A 89 -21.45 -11.76 -4.98
CA ARG A 89 -22.61 -11.30 -5.80
C ARG A 89 -23.36 -12.45 -6.45
N SER A 90 -22.70 -13.55 -6.79
CA SER A 90 -23.35 -14.75 -7.32
C SER A 90 -24.15 -15.53 -6.26
N ASP A 91 -23.86 -15.33 -4.97
CA ASP A 91 -24.63 -15.90 -3.88
C ASP A 91 -26.00 -15.22 -3.72
N SER A 92 -26.94 -15.91 -3.06
CA SER A 92 -28.21 -15.31 -2.70
C SER A 92 -28.05 -14.18 -1.68
N SER A 93 -28.99 -13.22 -1.69
CA SER A 93 -29.04 -12.16 -0.69
C SER A 93 -29.17 -12.71 0.75
N GLU A 94 -29.83 -13.86 0.92
CA GLU A 94 -30.00 -14.50 2.22
C GLU A 94 -28.67 -15.03 2.76
N GLU A 95 -27.89 -15.72 1.95
CA GLU A 95 -26.56 -16.21 2.33
C GLU A 95 -25.60 -15.06 2.67
N ARG A 96 -25.59 -13.98 1.90
CA ARG A 96 -24.81 -12.78 2.23
C ARG A 96 -25.22 -12.18 3.57
N ARG A 97 -26.53 -12.05 3.84
CA ARG A 97 -27.04 -11.53 5.12
C ARG A 97 -26.65 -12.42 6.30
N LYS A 98 -26.67 -13.75 6.15
CA LYS A 98 -26.20 -14.68 7.19
C LYS A 98 -24.74 -14.42 7.54
N ARG A 99 -23.86 -14.31 6.54
CA ARG A 99 -22.44 -13.99 6.76
C ARG A 99 -22.24 -12.62 7.40
N LEU A 100 -22.97 -11.61 6.96
CA LEU A 100 -22.87 -10.25 7.50
C LEU A 100 -23.31 -10.14 8.97
N LYS A 101 -24.27 -10.97 9.42
CA LYS A 101 -24.71 -10.98 10.84
C LYS A 101 -23.58 -11.40 11.80
N VAL A 102 -22.67 -12.27 11.37
CA VAL A 102 -21.58 -12.79 12.20
C VAL A 102 -20.23 -12.15 11.86
N ALA A 103 -20.16 -11.32 10.81
CA ALA A 103 -18.93 -10.65 10.40
C ALA A 103 -18.48 -9.61 11.44
N PRO A 104 -17.17 -9.46 11.65
CA PRO A 104 -16.63 -8.37 12.46
C PRO A 104 -17.08 -7.01 11.93
N LYS A 105 -17.62 -6.15 12.80
CA LYS A 105 -18.06 -4.79 12.40
C LYS A 105 -16.90 -3.87 12.02
N LYS A 106 -15.72 -4.09 12.61
CA LYS A 106 -14.52 -3.31 12.30
C LYS A 106 -13.62 -4.13 11.38
N PRO A 107 -13.21 -3.59 10.23
CA PRO A 107 -12.27 -4.25 9.35
C PRO A 107 -10.90 -4.37 10.02
N ARG A 108 -10.19 -5.42 9.66
CA ARG A 108 -8.78 -5.57 10.07
C ARG A 108 -7.92 -4.59 9.26
N VAL A 109 -7.02 -3.89 9.95
CA VAL A 109 -6.00 -3.09 9.28
C VAL A 109 -5.01 -4.01 8.57
N VAL A 110 -4.74 -3.70 7.30
CA VAL A 110 -3.74 -4.39 6.49
C VAL A 110 -2.76 -3.34 5.98
N TYR A 111 -1.48 -3.57 6.22
CA TYR A 111 -0.41 -2.71 5.69
C TYR A 111 0.05 -3.29 4.35
N THR A 112 0.00 -2.48 3.30
CA THR A 112 0.54 -2.81 1.98
C THR A 112 1.78 -1.98 1.72
N LEU A 113 2.79 -2.57 1.11
CA LEU A 113 3.93 -1.84 0.59
C LEU A 113 3.63 -1.50 -0.87
N SER A 114 3.59 -0.21 -1.19
CA SER A 114 3.49 0.28 -2.57
C SER A 114 4.72 1.08 -2.92
N SER A 115 5.18 0.96 -4.15
CA SER A 115 6.16 1.88 -4.74
C SER A 115 5.43 3.06 -5.37
N SER A 116 5.98 4.26 -5.25
CA SER A 116 5.49 5.46 -5.92
C SER A 116 6.65 6.17 -6.62
N PHE A 117 6.34 6.86 -7.69
CA PHE A 117 7.31 7.71 -8.38
C PHE A 117 7.41 9.07 -7.69
N ASN A 118 8.64 9.57 -7.50
CA ASN A 118 8.88 10.94 -7.08
C ASN A 118 8.73 11.86 -8.30
N ARG A 119 7.49 12.33 -8.51
CA ARG A 119 7.15 13.17 -9.66
C ARG A 119 7.72 14.58 -9.51
N ASN A 120 8.05 15.23 -10.65
CA ASN A 120 8.49 16.61 -10.69
C ASN A 120 7.30 17.55 -10.34
N PRO A 121 7.39 18.35 -9.27
CA PRO A 121 6.31 19.26 -8.88
C PRO A 121 6.06 20.37 -9.92
N ASP A 122 7.08 20.78 -10.69
CA ASP A 122 6.93 21.81 -11.72
C ASP A 122 6.09 21.30 -12.89
N VAL A 123 6.23 20.02 -13.27
CA VAL A 123 5.36 19.39 -14.28
C VAL A 123 3.90 19.40 -13.83
N VAL A 124 3.66 19.06 -12.56
CA VAL A 124 2.30 19.06 -12.01
C VAL A 124 1.70 20.46 -11.97
N ALA A 125 2.48 21.45 -11.54
CA ALA A 125 2.05 22.84 -11.48
C ALA A 125 1.71 23.38 -12.86
N GLU A 126 2.62 23.25 -13.83
CA GLU A 126 2.44 23.71 -15.21
C GLU A 126 1.21 23.10 -15.87
N VAL A 127 1.00 21.78 -15.75
CA VAL A 127 -0.15 21.09 -16.32
C VAL A 127 -1.47 21.58 -15.72
N LEU A 128 -1.52 21.86 -14.41
CA LEU A 128 -2.72 22.40 -13.76
C LEU A 128 -2.97 23.85 -14.15
N GLU A 129 -1.93 24.66 -14.29
CA GLU A 129 -2.02 26.05 -14.72
C GLU A 129 -2.53 26.16 -16.18
N LEU A 130 -1.94 25.38 -17.09
CA LEU A 130 -2.38 25.29 -18.48
C LEU A 130 -3.83 24.80 -18.64
N ALA A 131 -4.28 23.96 -17.72
CA ALA A 131 -5.65 23.43 -17.75
C ALA A 131 -6.71 24.46 -17.32
N ASP A 132 -6.33 25.51 -16.58
CA ASP A 132 -7.21 26.58 -16.08
C ASP A 132 -8.54 26.06 -15.49
N GLY A 133 -8.44 25.00 -14.69
CA GLY A 133 -9.61 24.37 -14.06
C GLY A 133 -10.48 23.52 -14.99
N VAL A 134 -10.10 23.31 -16.25
CA VAL A 134 -10.86 22.55 -17.25
C VAL A 134 -10.24 21.15 -17.45
N CYS A 135 -11.08 20.13 -17.43
CA CYS A 135 -10.65 18.74 -17.69
C CYS A 135 -10.22 18.57 -19.16
N GLY A 136 -8.99 18.14 -19.40
CA GLY A 136 -8.45 17.94 -20.74
C GLY A 136 -9.09 16.80 -21.57
N LYS A 137 -9.94 15.94 -20.95
CA LYS A 137 -10.67 14.88 -21.66
C LYS A 137 -12.09 15.28 -21.99
N CYS A 138 -12.89 15.69 -21.01
CA CYS A 138 -14.32 16.00 -21.23
C CYS A 138 -14.60 17.48 -21.45
N GLY A 139 -13.63 18.38 -21.28
CA GLY A 139 -13.80 19.80 -21.45
C GLY A 139 -14.67 20.49 -20.38
N SER A 140 -15.06 19.77 -19.32
CA SER A 140 -15.87 20.34 -18.23
C SER A 140 -14.96 20.97 -17.18
N TYR A 141 -15.48 21.97 -16.48
CA TYR A 141 -14.81 22.51 -15.29
C TYR A 141 -14.62 21.46 -14.21
N ALA A 142 -13.61 21.66 -13.37
CA ALA A 142 -13.37 20.83 -12.18
C ALA A 142 -14.65 20.70 -11.35
N PRO A 143 -15.01 19.51 -10.87
CA PRO A 143 -16.29 19.26 -10.20
C PRO A 143 -16.43 19.97 -8.84
N PHE A 144 -15.32 20.38 -8.26
CA PHE A 144 -15.26 21.12 -6.99
C PHE A 144 -13.91 21.83 -6.85
N VAL A 145 -13.82 22.71 -5.85
CA VAL A 145 -12.56 23.36 -5.44
C VAL A 145 -12.01 22.71 -4.17
N LYS A 146 -10.69 22.70 -4.04
CA LYS A 146 -9.99 22.17 -2.86
C LYS A 146 -10.30 23.05 -1.64
N LYS A 147 -10.66 22.45 -0.52
CA LYS A 147 -10.87 23.17 0.74
C LYS A 147 -9.60 23.81 1.29
N SER A 148 -8.43 23.26 0.94
CA SER A 148 -7.14 23.69 1.45
C SER A 148 -6.68 25.05 0.90
N ASN A 149 -6.97 25.34 -0.39
CA ASN A 149 -6.45 26.53 -1.09
C ASN A 149 -7.43 27.18 -2.07
N GLY A 150 -8.65 26.63 -2.24
CA GLY A 150 -9.66 27.18 -3.14
C GLY A 150 -9.43 26.91 -4.63
N GLU A 151 -8.37 26.17 -4.99
CA GLU A 151 -8.08 25.84 -6.39
C GLU A 151 -9.03 24.77 -6.95
N PRO A 152 -9.29 24.79 -8.29
CA PRO A 152 -10.03 23.73 -8.97
C PRO A 152 -9.38 22.34 -8.73
N TYR A 153 -10.20 21.33 -8.44
CA TYR A 153 -9.68 19.98 -8.24
C TYR A 153 -9.60 19.22 -9.56
N LEU A 154 -8.39 19.13 -10.10
CA LEU A 154 -8.04 18.24 -11.19
C LEU A 154 -6.87 17.33 -10.75
N GLU A 155 -6.76 16.17 -11.37
CA GLU A 155 -5.71 15.18 -11.14
C GLU A 155 -4.80 15.11 -12.37
N VAL A 156 -3.48 15.28 -12.17
CA VAL A 156 -2.51 15.15 -13.27
C VAL A 156 -2.26 13.69 -13.55
N HIS A 157 -2.52 13.28 -14.79
CA HIS A 157 -2.37 11.93 -15.31
C HIS A 157 -1.29 11.91 -16.40
N HIS A 158 -0.40 10.90 -16.38
CA HIS A 158 0.56 10.68 -17.46
C HIS A 158 -0.06 9.81 -18.56
N LYS A 159 -0.08 10.32 -19.80
CA LYS A 159 -0.67 9.64 -20.97
C LYS A 159 -0.02 8.27 -21.20
N VAL A 160 1.32 8.23 -21.12
CA VAL A 160 2.08 7.00 -20.93
C VAL A 160 2.46 6.93 -19.46
N GLN A 161 1.93 5.92 -18.76
CA GLN A 161 2.14 5.79 -17.31
C GLN A 161 3.62 5.67 -16.97
N LEU A 162 4.05 6.29 -15.87
CA LEU A 162 5.44 6.22 -15.38
C LEU A 162 5.87 4.77 -15.11
N SER A 163 4.95 3.92 -14.65
CA SER A 163 5.19 2.47 -14.47
C SER A 163 5.47 1.72 -15.77
N ASN A 164 5.07 2.28 -16.90
CA ASN A 164 5.27 1.73 -18.23
C ASN A 164 6.40 2.45 -19.00
N GLY A 165 7.27 3.18 -18.26
CA GLY A 165 8.40 3.89 -18.81
C GLY A 165 8.07 5.25 -19.45
N GLY A 166 6.90 5.83 -19.12
CA GLY A 166 6.55 7.18 -19.55
C GLY A 166 7.43 8.24 -18.87
N ASP A 167 7.69 9.33 -19.58
CA ASP A 167 8.46 10.46 -19.06
C ASP A 167 7.62 11.35 -18.15
N ASP A 168 8.23 11.93 -17.12
CA ASP A 168 7.60 12.92 -16.25
C ASP A 168 7.77 14.33 -16.83
N THR A 169 6.99 14.60 -17.90
CA THR A 169 7.03 15.87 -18.65
C THR A 169 5.62 16.41 -18.89
N VAL A 170 5.52 17.71 -19.18
CA VAL A 170 4.25 18.39 -19.48
C VAL A 170 3.57 17.78 -20.70
N GLU A 171 4.34 17.42 -21.74
CA GLU A 171 3.83 16.82 -22.97
C GLU A 171 3.19 15.45 -22.75
N ASN A 172 3.75 14.67 -21.80
CA ASN A 172 3.22 13.36 -21.41
C ASN A 172 2.14 13.44 -20.35
N ALA A 173 1.81 14.63 -19.83
CA ALA A 173 0.83 14.80 -18.77
C ALA A 173 -0.43 15.53 -19.26
N ILE A 174 -1.53 15.35 -18.51
CA ILE A 174 -2.83 15.96 -18.77
C ILE A 174 -3.59 16.12 -17.46
N ALA A 175 -4.30 17.24 -17.27
CA ALA A 175 -5.15 17.46 -16.12
C ALA A 175 -6.56 16.90 -16.38
N LEU A 176 -7.05 16.05 -15.52
CA LEU A 176 -8.33 15.34 -15.66
C LEU A 176 -9.22 15.55 -14.43
N CYS A 177 -10.52 15.61 -14.65
CA CYS A 177 -11.45 15.47 -13.53
C CYS A 177 -11.39 14.02 -12.97
N PRO A 178 -11.78 13.78 -11.70
CA PRO A 178 -11.71 12.45 -11.09
C PRO A 178 -12.39 11.34 -11.89
N ASN A 179 -13.52 11.65 -12.52
CA ASN A 179 -14.24 10.68 -13.32
C ASN A 179 -13.47 10.28 -14.58
N CYS A 180 -12.95 11.25 -15.33
CA CYS A 180 -12.13 10.99 -16.52
C CYS A 180 -10.81 10.31 -16.18
N HIS A 181 -10.21 10.63 -15.03
CA HIS A 181 -9.01 9.97 -14.55
C HIS A 181 -9.27 8.49 -14.23
N ARG A 182 -10.38 8.19 -13.52
CA ARG A 182 -10.79 6.80 -13.26
C ARG A 182 -11.14 6.05 -14.53
N GLU A 183 -11.88 6.67 -15.43
CA GLU A 183 -12.19 6.07 -16.72
C GLU A 183 -10.93 5.76 -17.54
N TRP A 184 -9.87 6.59 -17.46
CA TRP A 184 -8.60 6.32 -18.14
C TRP A 184 -7.90 5.06 -17.64
N HIS A 185 -8.07 4.73 -16.34
CA HIS A 185 -7.47 3.54 -15.74
C HIS A 185 -8.30 2.27 -15.88
N TYR A 186 -9.63 2.38 -16.00
CA TYR A 186 -10.55 1.25 -15.86
C TYR A 186 -11.60 1.14 -16.96
N GLY A 187 -11.70 2.11 -17.86
CA GLY A 187 -12.65 2.17 -18.97
C GLY A 187 -12.21 1.50 -20.27
#